data_91c3f4574f994717a27b4d9d04b665e7
#
_entry.id   91c3f4574f994717a27b4d9d04b665e7
#
_cell.length_a   1.000
_cell.length_b   1.000
_cell.length_c   1.000
_cell.angle_alpha   90.00
_cell.angle_beta   90.00
_cell.angle_gamma   90.00
#
_symmetry.space_group_name_H-M   'P 1'
#
loop_
_entity.id
_entity.type
_entity.pdbx_description
1 polymer ?
#
loop_
_entity_poly.entity_id
_entity_poly.type
_entity_poly.pdbx_seq_one_letter_code
_entity_poly.pdbx_strand_id
1 'polypeptide(L)'
;MRAIFGRLHRWAGLLTAGFLFFSGITGAIISWDHEIDDVLNSHLFDVTSKGPAIPSIELAKLIEQRDPRARVVYLFMAPEEGHSLWFFIMPRIDPATGKRYPLGYNQVFLDPNTGVELGRRYWGAVWPVTRENFVSFLYKLHYTMHIPEFWGSDRWGMRLLGIIAIIWTVDCFVGFYLTPVSYTHLTLPTNREV
;
A
#
# COMPACT_ATOMS: atom_id res chain seq x y z
N MET A 1 3.84 37.89 18.10
CA MET A 1 3.06 36.70 17.74
C MET A 1 3.18 36.33 16.26
N ARG A 2 2.91 37.22 15.31
CA ARG A 2 2.98 36.93 13.85
C ARG A 2 4.33 36.37 13.37
N ALA A 3 5.45 36.88 13.89
CA ALA A 3 6.81 36.38 13.55
C ALA A 3 7.07 34.95 14.05
N ILE A 4 6.45 34.55 15.17
CA ILE A 4 6.54 33.19 15.71
C ILE A 4 5.74 32.25 14.82
N PHE A 5 4.48 32.60 14.52
CA PHE A 5 3.65 31.81 13.60
C PHE A 5 4.29 31.67 12.20
N GLY A 6 4.92 32.74 11.67
CA GLY A 6 5.65 32.65 10.40
C GLY A 6 6.83 31.69 10.43
N ARG A 7 7.56 31.61 11.55
CA ARG A 7 8.64 30.62 11.70
C ARG A 7 8.11 29.20 11.84
N LEU A 8 7.08 29.00 12.65
CA LEU A 8 6.44 27.69 12.81
C LEU A 8 5.87 27.18 11.50
N HIS A 9 5.13 28.01 10.77
CA HIS A 9 4.58 27.68 9.46
C HIS A 9 5.67 27.29 8.45
N ARG A 10 6.80 28.02 8.42
CA ARG A 10 7.92 27.68 7.54
C ARG A 10 8.46 26.29 7.82
N TRP A 11 8.74 25.96 9.08
CA TRP A 11 9.36 24.68 9.43
C TRP A 11 8.35 23.52 9.36
N ALA A 12 7.14 23.73 9.84
CA ALA A 12 6.06 22.74 9.67
C ALA A 12 5.76 22.48 8.20
N GLY A 13 5.66 23.56 7.39
CA GLY A 13 5.43 23.46 5.96
C GLY A 13 6.54 22.71 5.23
N LEU A 14 7.83 22.98 5.54
CA LEU A 14 8.95 22.25 4.95
C LEU A 14 8.96 20.78 5.33
N LEU A 15 8.70 20.46 6.61
CA LEU A 15 8.61 19.08 7.08
C LEU A 15 7.47 18.34 6.36
N THR A 16 6.27 18.92 6.35
CA THR A 16 5.11 18.30 5.70
C THR A 16 5.27 18.20 4.20
N ALA A 17 5.86 19.21 3.53
CA ALA A 17 6.12 19.18 2.09
C ALA A 17 7.08 18.05 1.71
N GLY A 18 8.19 17.89 2.44
CA GLY A 18 9.13 16.78 2.21
C GLY A 18 8.47 15.41 2.41
N PHE A 19 7.66 15.28 3.45
CA PHE A 19 6.92 14.05 3.72
C PHE A 19 5.87 13.76 2.64
N LEU A 20 5.08 14.76 2.24
CA LEU A 20 4.06 14.62 1.19
C LEU A 20 4.67 14.33 -0.17
N PHE A 21 5.83 14.91 -0.49
CA PHE A 21 6.57 14.60 -1.71
C PHE A 21 6.96 13.12 -1.76
N PHE A 22 7.55 12.61 -0.68
CA PHE A 22 7.94 11.21 -0.58
C PHE A 22 6.72 10.27 -0.65
N SER A 23 5.67 10.57 0.12
CA SER A 23 4.43 9.79 0.12
C SER A 23 3.71 9.87 -1.24
N GLY A 24 3.74 11.03 -1.90
CA GLY A 24 3.18 11.22 -3.23
C GLY A 24 3.88 10.38 -4.30
N ILE A 25 5.21 10.33 -4.30
CA ILE A 25 5.97 9.50 -5.24
C ILE A 25 5.68 8.01 -5.01
N THR A 26 5.76 7.56 -3.76
CA THR A 26 5.50 6.15 -3.45
C THR A 26 4.05 5.77 -3.76
N GLY A 27 3.08 6.66 -3.49
CA GLY A 27 1.67 6.47 -3.84
C GLY A 27 1.44 6.41 -5.35
N ALA A 28 2.09 7.28 -6.12
CA ALA A 28 2.03 7.25 -7.58
C ALA A 28 2.57 5.93 -8.15
N ILE A 29 3.65 5.40 -7.60
CA ILE A 29 4.22 4.13 -8.05
C ILE A 29 3.27 2.97 -7.72
N ILE A 30 2.74 2.90 -6.50
CA ILE A 30 1.82 1.80 -6.11
C ILE A 30 0.44 1.89 -6.76
N SER A 31 0.08 2.99 -7.41
CA SER A 31 -1.14 3.04 -8.22
C SER A 31 -1.06 2.16 -9.49
N TRP A 32 0.12 1.69 -9.82
CA TRP A 32 0.43 0.75 -10.90
C TRP A 32 0.88 -0.62 -10.37
N ASP A 33 0.46 -0.96 -9.16
CA ASP A 33 0.93 -2.15 -8.45
C ASP A 33 0.65 -3.46 -9.21
N HIS A 34 -0.53 -3.58 -9.82
CA HIS A 34 -0.90 -4.74 -10.61
C HIS A 34 0.00 -4.90 -11.83
N GLU A 35 0.16 -3.85 -12.62
CA GLU A 35 0.98 -3.88 -13.83
C GLU A 35 2.46 -4.12 -13.51
N ILE A 36 2.95 -3.55 -12.42
CA ILE A 36 4.32 -3.77 -11.96
C ILE A 36 4.49 -5.23 -11.50
N ASP A 37 3.53 -5.76 -10.74
CA ASP A 37 3.58 -7.12 -10.23
C ASP A 37 3.49 -8.15 -11.36
N ASP A 38 2.61 -7.94 -12.34
CA ASP A 38 2.48 -8.77 -13.54
C ASP A 38 3.78 -8.86 -14.34
N VAL A 39 4.40 -7.71 -14.62
CA VAL A 39 5.68 -7.66 -15.36
C VAL A 39 6.81 -8.31 -14.56
N LEU A 40 6.88 -8.06 -13.26
CA LEU A 40 7.93 -8.63 -12.42
C LEU A 40 7.74 -10.11 -12.15
N ASN A 41 6.52 -10.58 -12.05
CA ASN A 41 6.16 -11.91 -11.56
C ASN A 41 5.24 -12.66 -12.53
N SER A 42 5.45 -12.48 -13.85
CA SER A 42 4.63 -13.11 -14.90
C SER A 42 4.46 -14.63 -14.72
N HIS A 43 5.45 -15.32 -14.14
CA HIS A 43 5.36 -16.75 -13.82
C HIS A 43 4.26 -17.10 -12.79
N LEU A 44 3.78 -16.13 -11.99
CA LEU A 44 2.66 -16.30 -11.06
C LEU A 44 1.33 -15.89 -11.68
N PHE A 45 1.36 -15.00 -12.67
CA PHE A 45 0.15 -14.38 -13.23
C PHE A 45 -0.24 -14.93 -14.58
N ASP A 46 0.72 -15.22 -15.48
CA ASP A 46 0.41 -15.60 -16.86
C ASP A 46 -0.17 -17.02 -16.95
N VAL A 47 -1.33 -17.14 -17.59
CA VAL A 47 -2.01 -18.41 -17.85
C VAL A 47 -2.17 -18.59 -19.34
N THR A 48 -1.69 -19.73 -19.85
CA THR A 48 -1.81 -20.11 -21.28
C THR A 48 -2.86 -21.17 -21.52
N SER A 49 -3.40 -21.79 -20.48
CA SER A 49 -4.45 -22.79 -20.57
C SER A 49 -5.75 -22.17 -21.12
N LYS A 50 -6.52 -22.96 -21.84
CA LYS A 50 -7.82 -22.56 -22.39
C LYS A 50 -8.91 -23.50 -21.89
N GLY A 51 -10.10 -22.98 -21.70
CA GLY A 51 -11.24 -23.77 -21.27
C GLY A 51 -12.14 -23.01 -20.32
N PRO A 52 -13.21 -23.63 -19.83
CA PRO A 52 -14.07 -23.01 -18.84
C PRO A 52 -13.35 -22.89 -17.51
N ALA A 53 -13.47 -21.72 -16.89
CA ALA A 53 -12.90 -21.49 -15.56
C ALA A 53 -13.64 -22.34 -14.49
N ILE A 54 -12.86 -22.94 -13.62
CA ILE A 54 -13.36 -23.63 -12.42
C ILE A 54 -13.88 -22.54 -11.45
N PRO A 55 -15.05 -22.73 -10.82
CA PRO A 55 -15.56 -21.79 -9.85
C PRO A 55 -14.54 -21.50 -8.74
N SER A 56 -14.34 -20.23 -8.41
CA SER A 56 -13.33 -19.79 -7.43
C SER A 56 -13.46 -20.48 -6.07
N ILE A 57 -14.70 -20.78 -5.66
CA ILE A 57 -14.96 -21.50 -4.41
C ILE A 57 -14.46 -22.95 -4.48
N GLU A 58 -14.51 -23.60 -5.63
CA GLU A 58 -13.97 -24.94 -5.81
C GLU A 58 -12.45 -24.94 -5.79
N LEU A 59 -11.83 -23.93 -6.43
CA LEU A 59 -10.38 -23.70 -6.36
C LEU A 59 -9.93 -23.43 -4.91
N ALA A 60 -10.70 -22.66 -4.14
CA ALA A 60 -10.43 -22.43 -2.72
C ALA A 60 -10.46 -23.73 -1.92
N LYS A 61 -11.46 -24.60 -2.14
CA LYS A 61 -11.54 -25.92 -1.51
C LYS A 61 -10.34 -26.79 -1.90
N LEU A 62 -9.91 -26.72 -3.16
CA LEU A 62 -8.75 -27.47 -3.64
C LEU A 62 -7.47 -27.05 -2.90
N ILE A 63 -7.27 -25.76 -2.66
CA ILE A 63 -6.13 -25.25 -1.85
C ILE A 63 -6.19 -25.84 -0.44
N GLU A 64 -7.35 -25.76 0.22
CA GLU A 64 -7.52 -26.26 1.59
C GLU A 64 -7.40 -27.79 1.70
N GLN A 65 -7.74 -28.52 0.64
CA GLN A 65 -7.53 -29.97 0.56
C GLN A 65 -6.03 -30.32 0.40
N ARG A 66 -5.29 -29.54 -0.40
CA ARG A 66 -3.84 -29.74 -0.61
C ARG A 66 -3.01 -29.40 0.62
N ASP A 67 -3.42 -28.36 1.36
CA ASP A 67 -2.78 -28.00 2.64
C ASP A 67 -3.87 -27.76 3.72
N PRO A 68 -4.23 -28.79 4.51
CA PRO A 68 -5.24 -28.66 5.56
C PRO A 68 -4.89 -27.65 6.67
N ARG A 69 -3.64 -27.20 6.76
CA ARG A 69 -3.20 -26.15 7.70
C ARG A 69 -3.59 -24.75 7.23
N ALA A 70 -3.89 -24.63 5.94
CA ALA A 70 -4.28 -23.39 5.29
C ALA A 70 -5.81 -23.18 5.33
N ARG A 71 -6.22 -21.90 5.38
CA ARG A 71 -7.60 -21.46 5.19
C ARG A 71 -7.61 -20.32 4.19
N VAL A 72 -8.41 -20.42 3.16
CA VAL A 72 -8.67 -19.31 2.23
C VAL A 72 -9.53 -18.27 2.94
N VAL A 73 -9.09 -17.03 2.98
CA VAL A 73 -9.79 -15.91 3.65
C VAL A 73 -10.23 -14.82 2.68
N TYR A 74 -9.65 -14.79 1.48
CA TYR A 74 -10.01 -13.86 0.43
C TYR A 74 -9.75 -14.50 -0.94
N LEU A 75 -10.66 -14.26 -1.88
CA LEU A 75 -10.58 -14.72 -3.26
C LEU A 75 -11.34 -13.77 -4.19
N PHE A 76 -10.96 -13.73 -5.45
CA PHE A 76 -11.75 -13.09 -6.51
C PHE A 76 -12.81 -14.07 -7.04
N MET A 77 -13.97 -13.53 -7.39
CA MET A 77 -15.09 -14.37 -7.89
C MET A 77 -14.91 -14.80 -9.35
N ALA A 78 -14.20 -14.03 -10.14
CA ALA A 78 -13.95 -14.32 -11.53
C ALA A 78 -12.49 -14.04 -11.89
N PRO A 79 -11.84 -14.90 -12.67
CA PRO A 79 -10.52 -14.64 -13.23
C PRO A 79 -10.60 -13.60 -14.36
N GLU A 80 -9.51 -12.87 -14.57
CA GLU A 80 -9.29 -12.11 -15.79
C GLU A 80 -8.76 -13.05 -16.87
N GLU A 81 -9.07 -12.76 -18.13
CA GLU A 81 -8.63 -13.60 -19.25
C GLU A 81 -7.10 -13.60 -19.35
N GLY A 82 -6.52 -14.78 -19.42
CA GLY A 82 -5.06 -14.96 -19.49
C GLY A 82 -4.34 -14.82 -18.16
N HIS A 83 -5.05 -14.57 -17.05
CA HIS A 83 -4.45 -14.41 -15.72
C HIS A 83 -4.82 -15.52 -14.76
N SER A 84 -3.91 -15.79 -13.83
CA SER A 84 -4.14 -16.68 -12.70
C SER A 84 -5.16 -16.10 -11.73
N LEU A 85 -5.78 -16.97 -10.98
CA LEU A 85 -6.59 -16.58 -9.84
C LEU A 85 -5.76 -16.76 -8.57
N TRP A 86 -5.62 -15.68 -7.78
CA TRP A 86 -4.86 -15.77 -6.54
C TRP A 86 -5.76 -15.67 -5.31
N PHE A 87 -5.28 -16.26 -4.23
CA PHE A 87 -6.01 -16.45 -2.98
C PHE A 87 -5.17 -16.01 -1.81
N PHE A 88 -5.76 -15.24 -0.89
CA PHE A 88 -5.12 -15.01 0.40
C PHE A 88 -5.39 -16.17 1.37
N ILE A 89 -4.33 -16.57 2.05
CA ILE A 89 -4.29 -17.71 2.95
C ILE A 89 -4.00 -17.24 4.37
N MET A 90 -4.73 -17.78 5.32
CA MET A 90 -4.45 -17.63 6.74
C MET A 90 -4.17 -19.00 7.35
N PRO A 91 -3.13 -19.15 8.18
CA PRO A 91 -2.88 -20.42 8.86
C PRO A 91 -4.01 -20.75 9.86
N ARG A 92 -4.45 -22.00 9.87
CA ARG A 92 -5.35 -22.53 10.88
C ARG A 92 -4.63 -22.65 12.23
N ILE A 93 -5.40 -22.77 13.31
CA ILE A 93 -4.88 -23.04 14.64
C ILE A 93 -4.59 -24.54 14.74
N ASP A 94 -3.40 -24.88 15.19
CA ASP A 94 -3.00 -26.25 15.52
C ASP A 94 -3.72 -26.66 16.83
N PRO A 95 -4.57 -27.72 16.79
CA PRO A 95 -5.29 -28.16 17.97
C PRO A 95 -4.36 -28.65 19.10
N ALA A 96 -3.16 -29.11 18.77
CA ALA A 96 -2.21 -29.63 19.75
C ALA A 96 -1.50 -28.53 20.54
N THR A 97 -1.25 -27.38 19.90
CA THR A 97 -0.46 -26.30 20.50
C THR A 97 -1.27 -25.04 20.80
N GLY A 98 -2.47 -24.91 20.26
CA GLY A 98 -3.30 -23.69 20.33
C GLY A 98 -2.72 -22.50 19.55
N LYS A 99 -1.63 -22.68 18.79
CA LYS A 99 -0.97 -21.66 18.00
C LYS A 99 -1.27 -21.85 16.51
N ARG A 100 -1.10 -20.79 15.73
CA ARG A 100 -1.22 -20.89 14.28
C ARG A 100 -0.11 -21.72 13.68
N TYR A 101 -0.44 -22.56 12.68
CA TYR A 101 0.58 -23.29 11.94
C TYR A 101 1.56 -22.32 11.27
N PRO A 102 2.86 -22.61 11.28
CA PRO A 102 3.84 -21.83 10.54
C PRO A 102 3.71 -22.14 9.05
N LEU A 103 3.03 -21.27 8.30
CA LEU A 103 3.00 -21.30 6.84
C LEU A 103 4.05 -20.32 6.31
N GLY A 104 4.87 -20.78 5.37
CA GLY A 104 5.86 -19.92 4.69
C GLY A 104 5.27 -19.03 3.59
N TYR A 105 3.94 -18.99 3.46
CA TYR A 105 3.22 -18.26 2.42
C TYR A 105 1.88 -17.75 2.94
N ASN A 106 1.35 -16.72 2.28
CA ASN A 106 0.00 -16.20 2.51
C ASN A 106 -0.75 -15.87 1.22
N GLN A 107 -0.12 -16.10 0.05
CA GLN A 107 -0.78 -16.08 -1.25
C GLN A 107 -0.48 -17.35 -2.04
N VAL A 108 -1.50 -17.85 -2.74
CA VAL A 108 -1.42 -18.99 -3.67
C VAL A 108 -2.02 -18.58 -4.99
N PHE A 109 -1.35 -18.92 -6.08
CA PHE A 109 -1.76 -18.61 -7.46
C PHE A 109 -2.13 -19.89 -8.18
N LEU A 110 -3.35 -19.97 -8.70
CA LEU A 110 -3.84 -21.12 -9.45
C LEU A 110 -4.20 -20.70 -10.89
N ASP A 111 -3.94 -21.58 -11.81
CA ASP A 111 -4.54 -21.55 -13.14
C ASP A 111 -6.06 -21.79 -13.00
N PRO A 112 -6.93 -20.84 -13.38
CA PRO A 112 -8.36 -20.94 -13.17
C PRO A 112 -9.02 -22.04 -14.03
N ASN A 113 -8.42 -22.46 -15.14
CA ASN A 113 -8.99 -23.45 -16.05
C ASN A 113 -8.65 -24.89 -15.64
N THR A 114 -7.46 -25.08 -15.05
CA THR A 114 -6.94 -26.41 -14.71
C THR A 114 -6.83 -26.69 -13.24
N GLY A 115 -6.83 -25.64 -12.40
CA GLY A 115 -6.56 -25.74 -10.97
C GLY A 115 -5.10 -26.07 -10.62
N VAL A 116 -4.20 -26.00 -11.61
CA VAL A 116 -2.75 -26.18 -11.37
C VAL A 116 -2.22 -24.98 -10.60
N GLU A 117 -1.39 -25.26 -9.61
CA GLU A 117 -0.72 -24.22 -8.82
C GLU A 117 0.50 -23.68 -9.58
N LEU A 118 0.50 -22.36 -9.84
CA LEU A 118 1.60 -21.66 -10.50
C LEU A 118 2.69 -21.26 -9.51
N GLY A 119 2.29 -20.96 -8.27
CA GLY A 119 3.23 -20.62 -7.22
C GLY A 119 2.57 -20.14 -5.94
N ARG A 120 3.44 -19.85 -4.97
CA ARG A 120 3.08 -19.30 -3.65
C ARG A 120 4.06 -18.21 -3.28
N ARG A 121 3.60 -17.19 -2.58
CA ARG A 121 4.48 -16.19 -2.00
C ARG A 121 3.98 -15.71 -0.65
N TYR A 122 4.86 -15.01 0.07
CA TYR A 122 4.47 -14.31 1.29
C TYR A 122 4.33 -12.83 0.99
N TRP A 123 3.09 -12.39 0.73
CA TRP A 123 2.77 -10.98 0.57
C TRP A 123 3.02 -10.23 1.88
N GLY A 124 3.72 -9.10 1.79
CA GLY A 124 4.14 -8.33 2.97
C GLY A 124 5.54 -8.65 3.45
N ALA A 125 6.24 -9.63 2.85
CA ALA A 125 7.68 -9.77 3.02
C ALA A 125 8.39 -8.53 2.48
N VAL A 126 9.43 -8.08 3.20
CA VAL A 126 10.17 -6.86 2.87
C VAL A 126 11.64 -7.17 2.60
N TRP A 127 12.21 -8.07 3.37
CA TRP A 127 13.62 -8.43 3.29
C TRP A 127 13.83 -9.93 3.16
N PRO A 128 14.78 -10.33 2.31
CA PRO A 128 15.51 -9.51 1.35
C PRO A 128 14.55 -8.98 0.25
N VAL A 129 14.82 -7.81 -0.32
CA VAL A 129 14.03 -7.31 -1.46
C VAL A 129 14.30 -8.21 -2.65
N THR A 130 13.25 -8.84 -3.17
CA THR A 130 13.27 -9.72 -4.32
C THR A 130 12.29 -9.22 -5.36
N ARG A 131 12.31 -9.80 -6.56
CA ARG A 131 11.34 -9.52 -7.61
C ARG A 131 9.91 -9.79 -7.13
N GLU A 132 9.69 -10.89 -6.43
CA GLU A 132 8.37 -11.32 -5.96
C GLU A 132 7.79 -10.44 -4.83
N ASN A 133 8.63 -9.83 -4.00
CA ASN A 133 8.17 -9.02 -2.89
C ASN A 133 8.34 -7.50 -3.11
N PHE A 134 8.78 -7.08 -4.30
CA PHE A 134 9.06 -5.67 -4.59
C PHE A 134 7.83 -4.78 -4.40
N VAL A 135 6.69 -5.21 -4.90
CA VAL A 135 5.44 -4.45 -4.76
C VAL A 135 5.02 -4.40 -3.29
N SER A 136 5.08 -5.50 -2.55
CA SER A 136 4.77 -5.48 -1.12
C SER A 136 5.76 -4.65 -0.30
N PHE A 137 7.03 -4.56 -0.72
CA PHE A 137 8.02 -3.64 -0.16
C PHE A 137 7.59 -2.18 -0.36
N LEU A 138 7.15 -1.81 -1.58
CA LEU A 138 6.68 -0.46 -1.87
C LEU A 138 5.42 -0.10 -1.07
N TYR A 139 4.47 -1.02 -0.94
CA TYR A 139 3.30 -0.83 -0.10
C TYR A 139 3.67 -0.54 1.35
N LYS A 140 4.54 -1.37 1.95
CA LYS A 140 5.00 -1.13 3.32
C LYS A 140 5.76 0.18 3.46
N LEU A 141 6.57 0.54 2.45
CA LEU A 141 7.24 1.83 2.43
C LEU A 141 6.24 2.99 2.46
N HIS A 142 5.17 2.90 1.68
CA HIS A 142 4.17 3.95 1.58
C HIS A 142 3.36 4.14 2.88
N TYR A 143 2.83 3.08 3.46
CA TYR A 143 1.91 3.21 4.60
C TYR A 143 2.54 2.99 5.99
N THR A 144 3.73 2.36 6.09
CA THR A 144 4.41 2.16 7.37
C THR A 144 5.78 2.81 7.45
N MET A 145 6.32 3.36 6.34
CA MET A 145 7.70 3.86 6.25
C MET A 145 8.74 2.83 6.67
N HIS A 146 8.42 1.53 6.59
CA HIS A 146 9.22 0.42 7.12
C HIS A 146 9.59 0.59 8.61
N ILE A 147 8.84 1.38 9.37
CA ILE A 147 9.06 1.50 10.82
C ILE A 147 8.78 0.14 11.44
N PRO A 148 9.78 -0.45 12.14
CA PRO A 148 9.62 -1.77 12.72
C PRO A 148 8.60 -1.78 13.85
N GLU A 149 8.13 -2.97 14.20
CA GLU A 149 7.30 -3.17 15.37
C GLU A 149 8.11 -2.86 16.64
N PHE A 150 7.54 -2.02 17.52
CA PHE A 150 8.02 -1.82 18.89
C PHE A 150 6.86 -1.50 19.83
N TRP A 151 7.05 -1.83 21.09
CA TRP A 151 6.02 -1.76 22.12
C TRP A 151 4.74 -2.54 21.76
N GLY A 152 4.91 -3.71 21.09
CA GLY A 152 3.81 -4.60 20.71
C GLY A 152 2.87 -4.01 19.65
N SER A 153 3.33 -3.03 18.86
CA SER A 153 2.55 -2.44 17.78
C SER A 153 3.38 -2.29 16.50
N ASP A 154 2.82 -2.78 15.40
CA ASP A 154 3.32 -2.63 14.03
C ASP A 154 2.77 -1.37 13.32
N ARG A 155 1.94 -0.56 14.01
CA ARG A 155 1.21 0.57 13.42
C ARG A 155 1.90 1.93 13.60
N TRP A 156 3.17 1.96 13.97
CA TRP A 156 3.87 3.23 14.21
C TRP A 156 4.00 4.09 12.96
N GLY A 157 4.19 3.47 11.79
CA GLY A 157 4.19 4.21 10.52
C GLY A 157 2.86 4.91 10.25
N MET A 158 1.74 4.22 10.41
CA MET A 158 0.40 4.81 10.25
C MET A 158 0.13 5.93 11.27
N ARG A 159 0.61 5.79 12.51
CA ARG A 159 0.51 6.85 13.51
C ARG A 159 1.32 8.09 13.11
N LEU A 160 2.54 7.88 12.57
CA LEU A 160 3.36 8.97 12.03
C LEU A 160 2.61 9.70 10.90
N LEU A 161 2.04 8.97 9.95
CA LEU A 161 1.19 9.53 8.88
C LEU A 161 0.06 10.39 9.45
N GLY A 162 -0.64 9.88 10.45
CA GLY A 162 -1.72 10.62 11.13
C GLY A 162 -1.24 11.90 11.81
N ILE A 163 -0.09 11.86 12.49
CA ILE A 163 0.52 13.04 13.14
C ILE A 163 0.88 14.10 12.08
N ILE A 164 1.51 13.70 10.98
CA ILE A 164 1.86 14.62 9.88
C ILE A 164 0.60 15.24 9.27
N ALA A 165 -0.47 14.46 9.08
CA ALA A 165 -1.75 14.98 8.58
C ALA A 165 -2.36 16.02 9.52
N ILE A 166 -2.29 15.81 10.84
CA ILE A 166 -2.75 16.79 11.84
C ILE A 166 -1.89 18.07 11.77
N ILE A 167 -0.55 17.93 11.75
CA ILE A 167 0.37 19.07 11.64
C ILE A 167 0.05 19.88 10.39
N TRP A 168 -0.13 19.21 9.24
CA TRP A 168 -0.47 19.86 7.98
C TRP A 168 -1.80 20.61 8.06
N THR A 169 -2.82 19.97 8.64
CA THR A 169 -4.14 20.60 8.82
C THR A 169 -4.05 21.88 9.64
N VAL A 170 -3.35 21.82 10.78
CA VAL A 170 -3.13 23.01 11.64
C VAL A 170 -2.33 24.08 10.90
N ASP A 171 -1.30 23.67 10.16
CA ASP A 171 -0.44 24.58 9.40
C ASP A 171 -1.19 25.32 8.29
N CYS A 172 -2.18 24.68 7.65
CA CYS A 172 -3.08 25.34 6.70
C CYS A 172 -3.84 26.49 7.34
N PHE A 173 -4.37 26.35 8.56
CA PHE A 173 -5.03 27.43 9.28
C PHE A 173 -4.06 28.55 9.67
N VAL A 174 -2.84 28.20 10.07
CA VAL A 174 -1.80 29.18 10.34
C VAL A 174 -1.43 29.95 9.08
N GLY A 175 -1.25 29.26 7.95
CA GLY A 175 -1.02 29.87 6.64
C GLY A 175 -2.13 30.84 6.25
N PHE A 176 -3.40 30.44 6.42
CA PHE A 176 -4.54 31.31 6.18
C PHE A 176 -4.51 32.57 7.05
N TYR A 177 -4.20 32.45 8.36
CA TYR A 177 -4.03 33.57 9.27
C TYR A 177 -2.88 34.51 8.86
N LEU A 178 -1.81 33.96 8.28
CA LEU A 178 -0.62 34.74 7.86
C LEU A 178 -0.82 35.45 6.51
N THR A 179 -1.83 35.11 5.72
CA THR A 179 -2.08 35.58 4.36
C THR A 179 -3.07 36.78 4.24
N PRO A 180 -3.28 37.70 5.20
CA PRO A 180 -4.04 38.89 4.89
C PRO A 180 -3.26 39.68 3.84
N VAL A 181 -3.76 39.66 2.61
CA VAL A 181 -3.22 40.44 1.49
C VAL A 181 -3.43 41.90 1.83
N SER A 182 -2.33 42.61 2.07
CA SER A 182 -2.34 44.07 2.13
C SER A 182 -2.48 44.58 0.70
N TYR A 183 -3.67 45.04 0.32
CA TYR A 183 -3.97 45.63 -1.00
C TYR A 183 -3.26 46.97 -1.25
N THR A 184 -2.20 47.27 -0.50
CA THR A 184 -1.52 48.58 -0.57
C THR A 184 -0.65 48.77 -1.85
N HIS A 185 -0.63 47.82 -2.78
CA HIS A 185 0.18 47.89 -4.00
C HIS A 185 -0.61 47.85 -5.30
N LEU A 186 -1.96 48.02 -5.26
CA LEU A 186 -2.78 48.12 -6.46
C LEU A 186 -3.15 49.58 -6.86
N THR A 187 -2.52 50.57 -6.28
CA THR A 187 -2.54 51.90 -6.84
C THR A 187 -1.54 51.95 -7.99
N LEU A 188 -2.06 51.79 -9.22
CA LEU A 188 -1.32 52.17 -10.42
C LEU A 188 -0.78 53.61 -10.23
N PRO A 189 0.49 53.87 -10.55
CA PRO A 189 0.96 55.24 -10.60
C PRO A 189 0.14 55.95 -11.68
N THR A 190 -0.74 56.84 -11.26
CA THR A 190 -1.36 57.76 -12.18
C THR A 190 -0.30 58.75 -12.62
N ASN A 191 0.36 58.49 -13.74
CA ASN A 191 1.09 59.52 -14.46
C ASN A 191 0.10 60.61 -14.86
N ARG A 192 0.02 61.65 -14.05
CA ARG A 192 -0.40 62.97 -14.50
C ARG A 192 0.85 63.69 -14.92
N GLU A 193 1.24 63.54 -16.16
CA GLU A 193 2.01 64.57 -16.83
C GLU A 193 1.01 65.58 -17.44
N VAL A 194 1.13 66.80 -16.95
CA VAL A 194 0.56 68.02 -17.58
C VAL A 194 1.71 68.76 -18.20
#